data_0560c5629a68a4fbcfdd2fb3a0a4f271
#
_entry.id   0560c5629a68a4fbcfdd2fb3a0a4f271
#
_cell.length_a   1.000
_cell.length_b   1.000
_cell.length_c   1.000
_cell.angle_alpha   90.00
_cell.angle_beta   90.00
_cell.angle_gamma   90.00
#
_symmetry.space_group_name_H-M   'P 1'
#
loop_
_entity.id
_entity.type
_entity.pdbx_description
1 polymer ?
#
loop_
_entity_poly.entity_id
_entity_poly.type
_entity_poly.pdbx_seq_one_letter_code
_entity_poly.pdbx_strand_id
1 'polypeptide(L)'
;MSAYGVPDDGEGMMTWAWASERLVGAHNYWVVTGGPHTTPVWGVWRDDAFFFSCGPGSRKAREIARDAHVVVHLESGSDVVIVEGVAEQIEANAALVAELAAKYGPAEGGEGANWYAVRPQRAFAWQEASFPASPTRFDF
;
A
#
# COMPACT_ATOMS: atom_id res chain seq x y z
N MET A 1 -23.44 5.88 3.02
CA MET A 1 -22.48 4.93 2.48
C MET A 1 -21.36 5.65 1.75
N SER A 2 -20.15 5.27 2.02
CA SER A 2 -18.97 5.77 1.32
C SER A 2 -18.77 5.03 0.00
N ALA A 3 -17.64 5.31 -0.68
CA ALA A 3 -17.21 4.53 -1.83
C ALA A 3 -17.20 3.03 -1.51
N TYR A 4 -17.39 2.19 -2.50
CA TYR A 4 -17.48 0.72 -2.38
C TYR A 4 -18.68 0.20 -1.57
N GLY A 5 -19.65 1.05 -1.24
CA GLY A 5 -20.80 0.63 -0.44
C GLY A 5 -20.50 0.33 1.01
N VAL A 6 -19.36 0.83 1.53
CA VAL A 6 -18.91 0.57 2.90
C VAL A 6 -19.71 1.42 3.88
N PRO A 7 -20.25 0.83 4.97
CA PRO A 7 -20.87 1.62 6.04
C PRO A 7 -19.87 2.56 6.71
N ASP A 8 -20.33 3.69 7.16
CA ASP A 8 -19.47 4.68 7.80
C ASP A 8 -19.03 4.29 9.21
N ASP A 9 -19.79 3.45 9.88
CA ASP A 9 -19.53 3.04 11.26
C ASP A 9 -18.61 1.83 11.42
N GLY A 10 -18.38 1.08 10.36
CA GLY A 10 -17.51 -0.09 10.39
C GLY A 10 -18.02 -1.27 11.23
N GLU A 11 -19.28 -1.24 11.66
CA GLU A 11 -19.84 -2.23 12.56
C GLU A 11 -19.88 -3.65 11.96
N GLY A 12 -19.43 -4.64 12.74
CA GLY A 12 -19.49 -6.06 12.39
C GLY A 12 -18.56 -6.48 11.27
N MET A 13 -17.60 -5.66 10.93
CA MET A 13 -16.78 -5.79 9.73
C MET A 13 -15.41 -6.41 10.02
N MET A 14 -14.45 -6.13 9.15
CA MET A 14 -13.07 -6.58 9.29
C MET A 14 -12.35 -5.75 10.35
N THR A 15 -11.34 -6.34 10.98
CA THR A 15 -10.47 -5.60 11.90
C THR A 15 -9.27 -5.05 11.13
N TRP A 16 -8.66 -3.99 11.67
CA TRP A 16 -7.40 -3.50 11.11
C TRP A 16 -6.28 -4.53 11.25
N ALA A 17 -6.30 -5.35 12.30
CA ALA A 17 -5.36 -6.45 12.46
C ALA A 17 -5.44 -7.45 11.31
N TRP A 18 -6.64 -7.77 10.83
CA TRP A 18 -6.83 -8.65 9.67
C TRP A 18 -6.20 -8.05 8.40
N ALA A 19 -6.46 -6.77 8.15
CA ALA A 19 -5.93 -6.07 6.98
C ALA A 19 -4.41 -5.91 7.08
N SER A 20 -3.91 -5.50 8.23
CA SER A 20 -2.49 -5.32 8.49
C SER A 20 -1.68 -6.60 8.31
N GLU A 21 -2.21 -7.72 8.79
CA GLU A 21 -1.59 -9.03 8.64
C GLU A 21 -1.40 -9.39 7.16
N ARG A 22 -2.39 -9.10 6.32
CA ARG A 22 -2.30 -9.34 4.88
C ARG A 22 -1.35 -8.38 4.18
N LEU A 23 -1.31 -7.14 4.62
CA LEU A 23 -0.35 -6.16 4.11
C LEU A 23 1.09 -6.56 4.44
N VAL A 24 1.35 -7.03 5.65
CA VAL A 24 2.68 -7.52 6.05
C VAL A 24 3.10 -8.73 5.23
N GLY A 25 2.19 -9.67 5.00
CA GLY A 25 2.48 -10.93 4.35
C GLY A 25 2.48 -10.92 2.82
N ALA A 26 2.07 -9.84 2.20
CA ALA A 26 1.95 -9.78 0.74
C ALA A 26 3.32 -9.81 0.05
N HIS A 27 3.41 -10.51 -1.07
CA HIS A 27 4.62 -10.54 -1.91
C HIS A 27 4.64 -9.37 -2.88
N ASN A 28 3.54 -9.11 -3.56
CA ASN A 28 3.40 -8.01 -4.50
C ASN A 28 2.34 -7.03 -4.00
N TYR A 29 2.62 -5.76 -4.23
CA TYR A 29 1.69 -4.67 -3.95
C TYR A 29 1.46 -3.91 -5.25
N TRP A 30 0.25 -3.42 -5.45
CA TRP A 30 -0.04 -2.54 -6.57
C TRP A 30 -0.06 -1.11 -6.08
N VAL A 31 0.67 -0.24 -6.79
CA VAL A 31 0.70 1.20 -6.50
C VAL A 31 0.03 1.93 -7.66
N VAL A 32 -0.96 2.76 -7.33
CA VAL A 32 -1.67 3.61 -8.27
C VAL A 32 -1.27 5.04 -8.02
N THR A 33 -0.77 5.70 -9.06
CA THR A 33 -0.36 7.10 -9.03
C THR A 33 -1.27 7.94 -9.92
N GLY A 34 -1.16 9.27 -9.80
CA GLY A 34 -2.14 10.21 -10.33
C GLY A 34 -2.12 10.47 -11.84
N GLY A 35 -1.67 9.49 -12.64
CA GLY A 35 -1.69 9.59 -14.09
C GLY A 35 -3.02 9.35 -14.80
N PRO A 36 -3.94 8.40 -14.53
CA PRO A 36 -3.70 7.30 -13.61
C PRO A 36 -2.73 6.26 -14.17
N HIS A 37 -1.91 5.74 -13.30
CA HIS A 37 -0.90 4.75 -13.64
C HIS A 37 -0.82 3.73 -12.51
N THR A 38 -0.85 2.45 -12.84
CA THR A 38 -0.79 1.38 -11.84
C THR A 38 0.29 0.37 -12.20
N THR A 39 1.10 0.00 -11.22
CA THR A 39 2.17 -0.99 -11.39
C THR A 39 2.30 -1.85 -10.13
N PRO A 40 2.71 -3.13 -10.29
CA PRO A 40 3.08 -3.93 -9.14
C PRO A 40 4.47 -3.52 -8.66
N VAL A 41 4.66 -3.52 -7.35
CA VAL A 41 5.94 -3.21 -6.72
C VAL A 41 6.23 -4.19 -5.60
N TRP A 42 7.51 -4.32 -5.26
CA TRP A 42 7.95 -4.94 -4.04
C TRP A 42 8.06 -3.89 -2.95
N GLY A 43 7.76 -4.27 -1.73
CA GLY A 43 7.82 -3.33 -0.63
C GLY A 43 7.63 -4.00 0.72
N VAL A 44 7.66 -3.17 1.74
CA VAL A 44 7.55 -3.58 3.14
C VAL A 44 6.44 -2.78 3.79
N TRP A 45 5.52 -3.48 4.45
CA TRP A 45 4.54 -2.87 5.32
C TRP A 45 4.99 -3.01 6.76
N ARG A 46 5.21 -1.89 7.43
CA ARG A 46 5.57 -1.87 8.85
C ARG A 46 5.16 -0.53 9.47
N ASP A 47 4.84 -0.56 10.75
CA ASP A 47 4.44 0.64 11.51
C ASP A 47 3.31 1.42 10.81
N ASP A 48 2.35 0.67 10.27
CA ASP A 48 1.20 1.22 9.54
C ASP A 48 1.58 2.15 8.38
N ALA A 49 2.65 1.81 7.67
CA ALA A 49 3.07 2.51 6.45
C ALA A 49 3.63 1.52 5.44
N PHE A 50 3.52 1.87 4.16
CA PHE A 50 4.09 1.08 3.08
C PHE A 50 5.36 1.75 2.58
N PHE A 51 6.44 0.97 2.47
CA PHE A 51 7.74 1.44 2.02
C PHE A 51 8.12 0.76 0.72
N PHE A 52 8.46 1.56 -0.29
CA PHE A 52 8.92 1.04 -1.58
C PHE A 52 9.90 2.01 -2.23
N SER A 53 10.58 1.56 -3.27
CA SER A 53 11.52 2.37 -4.02
C SER A 53 11.26 2.28 -5.51
N CYS A 54 11.64 3.31 -6.25
CA CYS A 54 11.61 3.32 -7.71
C CYS A 54 12.70 4.24 -8.26
N GLY A 55 12.99 4.11 -9.55
CA GLY A 55 13.98 4.98 -10.18
C GLY A 55 13.57 6.45 -10.15
N PRO A 56 14.51 7.38 -9.91
CA PRO A 56 14.20 8.82 -9.83
C PRO A 56 13.56 9.38 -11.10
N GLY A 57 13.91 8.83 -12.26
CA GLY A 57 13.35 9.23 -13.55
C GLY A 57 12.13 8.46 -13.99
N SER A 58 11.60 7.54 -13.15
CA SER A 58 10.45 6.74 -13.52
C SER A 58 9.18 7.58 -13.60
N ARG A 59 8.21 7.09 -14.38
CA ARG A 59 6.88 7.72 -14.44
C ARG A 59 6.25 7.84 -13.05
N LYS A 60 6.38 6.79 -12.25
CA LYS A 60 5.88 6.75 -10.89
C LYS A 60 6.45 7.88 -10.02
N ALA A 61 7.78 8.06 -10.06
CA ALA A 61 8.44 9.14 -9.32
C ALA A 61 7.97 10.51 -9.78
N ARG A 62 7.83 10.72 -11.08
CA ARG A 62 7.34 11.99 -11.63
C ARG A 62 5.89 12.28 -11.21
N GLU A 63 5.05 11.26 -11.22
CA GLU A 63 3.64 11.42 -10.83
C GLU A 63 3.48 11.71 -9.34
N ILE A 64 4.27 11.04 -8.50
CA ILE A 64 4.28 11.31 -7.05
C ILE A 64 4.75 12.73 -6.76
N ALA A 65 5.73 13.23 -7.51
CA ALA A 65 6.21 14.61 -7.36
C ALA A 65 5.14 15.65 -7.70
N ARG A 66 4.24 15.35 -8.64
CA ARG A 66 3.12 16.23 -9.00
C ARG A 66 1.96 16.13 -8.04
N ASP A 67 1.64 14.91 -7.63
CA ASP A 67 0.55 14.61 -6.70
C ASP A 67 0.95 13.41 -5.87
N ALA A 68 1.14 13.64 -4.59
CA ALA A 68 1.62 12.62 -3.67
C ALA A 68 0.51 11.63 -3.23
N HIS A 69 -0.75 11.85 -3.60
CA HIS A 69 -1.83 10.92 -3.30
C HIS A 69 -1.70 9.66 -4.13
N VAL A 70 -1.68 8.53 -3.45
CA VAL A 70 -1.51 7.21 -4.07
C VAL A 70 -2.49 6.21 -3.47
N VAL A 71 -2.69 5.13 -4.20
CA VAL A 71 -3.40 3.95 -3.68
C VAL A 71 -2.40 2.79 -3.67
N VAL A 72 -2.38 2.06 -2.58
CA VAL A 72 -1.67 0.78 -2.48
C VAL A 72 -2.71 -0.29 -2.23
N HIS A 73 -2.75 -1.33 -3.07
CA HIS A 73 -3.68 -2.42 -2.84
C HIS A 73 -3.01 -3.77 -3.08
N LEU A 74 -3.63 -4.80 -2.51
CA LEU A 74 -3.17 -6.18 -2.67
C LEU A 74 -3.74 -6.78 -3.96
N GLU A 75 -3.21 -7.94 -4.34
CA GLU A 75 -3.59 -8.62 -5.58
C GLU A 75 -4.95 -9.31 -5.48
N SER A 76 -5.32 -9.76 -4.28
CA SER A 76 -6.52 -10.56 -4.11
C SER A 76 -7.78 -9.72 -4.29
N GLY A 77 -8.70 -10.20 -5.13
CA GLY A 77 -10.06 -9.70 -5.21
C GLY A 77 -11.03 -10.42 -4.27
N SER A 78 -10.53 -11.39 -3.49
CA SER A 78 -11.32 -12.18 -2.55
C SER A 78 -11.08 -11.75 -1.11
N ASP A 79 -9.82 -11.50 -0.75
CA ASP A 79 -9.41 -10.91 0.51
C ASP A 79 -8.85 -9.52 0.19
N VAL A 80 -9.72 -8.53 0.16
CA VAL A 80 -9.40 -7.22 -0.40
C VAL A 80 -8.86 -6.30 0.67
N VAL A 81 -7.75 -5.63 0.36
CA VAL A 81 -7.21 -4.52 1.16
C VAL A 81 -6.77 -3.43 0.20
N ILE A 82 -7.32 -2.23 0.37
CA ILE A 82 -7.03 -1.04 -0.42
C ILE A 82 -6.66 0.08 0.54
N VAL A 83 -5.50 0.70 0.34
CA VAL A 83 -5.02 1.80 1.18
C VAL A 83 -4.89 3.05 0.32
N GLU A 84 -5.59 4.11 0.70
CA GLU A 84 -5.45 5.45 0.12
C GLU A 84 -4.56 6.26 1.05
N GLY A 85 -3.51 6.84 0.52
CA GLY A 85 -2.56 7.57 1.35
C GLY A 85 -1.75 8.60 0.59
N VAL A 86 -0.76 9.12 1.29
CA VAL A 86 0.17 10.11 0.78
C VAL A 86 1.57 9.53 0.78
N ALA A 87 2.24 9.58 -0.36
CA ALA A 87 3.63 9.14 -0.50
C ALA A 87 4.56 10.28 -0.09
N GLU A 88 5.38 10.02 0.92
CA GLU A 88 6.42 10.92 1.38
C GLU A 88 7.77 10.37 0.92
N GLN A 89 8.55 11.17 0.22
CA GLN A 89 9.91 10.77 -0.12
C GLN A 89 10.77 10.77 1.13
N ILE A 90 11.45 9.67 1.36
CA ILE A 90 12.34 9.48 2.52
C ILE A 90 13.73 9.12 2.04
N GLU A 91 14.69 9.23 2.95
CA GLU A 91 16.01 8.68 2.70
C GLU A 91 16.02 7.18 2.95
N ALA A 92 16.74 6.44 2.12
CA ALA A 92 16.96 5.02 2.33
C ALA A 92 17.68 4.82 3.66
N ASN A 93 17.20 3.89 4.47
CA ASN A 93 17.90 3.51 5.68
C ASN A 93 18.27 2.02 5.64
N ALA A 94 19.31 1.68 6.36
CA ALA A 94 19.87 0.33 6.35
C ALA A 94 18.86 -0.72 6.82
N ALA A 95 17.99 -0.37 7.75
CA ALA A 95 16.97 -1.29 8.27
C ALA A 95 15.95 -1.66 7.21
N LEU A 96 15.45 -0.68 6.42
CA LEU A 96 14.51 -0.93 5.33
C LEU A 96 15.15 -1.75 4.21
N VAL A 97 16.38 -1.42 3.84
CA VAL A 97 17.11 -2.16 2.80
C VAL A 97 17.31 -3.62 3.23
N ALA A 98 17.71 -3.84 4.48
CA ALA A 98 17.89 -5.19 5.02
C ALA A 98 16.57 -5.96 5.09
N GLU A 99 15.48 -5.32 5.47
CA GLU A 99 14.15 -5.94 5.54
C GLU A 99 13.64 -6.33 4.16
N LEU A 100 13.84 -5.46 3.17
CA LEU A 100 13.50 -5.75 1.77
C LEU A 100 14.33 -6.93 1.24
N ALA A 101 15.63 -6.95 1.52
CA ALA A 101 16.51 -8.05 1.11
C ALA A 101 16.13 -9.37 1.79
N ALA A 102 15.74 -9.33 3.06
CA ALA A 102 15.28 -10.52 3.78
C ALA A 102 14.00 -11.09 3.17
N LYS A 103 13.11 -10.21 2.68
CA LYS A 103 11.83 -10.60 2.11
C LYS A 103 11.95 -11.13 0.67
N TYR A 104 12.74 -10.47 -0.17
CA TYR A 104 12.78 -10.71 -1.62
C TYR A 104 14.13 -11.27 -2.13
N GLY A 105 15.13 -11.32 -1.28
CA GLY A 105 16.49 -11.60 -1.67
C GLY A 105 17.28 -10.32 -2.01
N PRO A 106 18.61 -10.45 -2.25
CA PRO A 106 19.45 -9.29 -2.56
C PRO A 106 18.92 -8.55 -3.78
N ALA A 107 18.70 -7.25 -3.64
CA ALA A 107 18.26 -6.41 -4.76
C ALA A 107 19.47 -5.98 -5.58
N GLU A 108 19.41 -6.19 -6.88
CA GLU A 108 20.37 -5.60 -7.83
C GLU A 108 19.85 -4.24 -8.27
N GLY A 109 20.73 -3.24 -8.31
CA GLY A 109 20.45 -1.94 -8.91
C GLY A 109 19.68 -0.95 -8.06
N GLY A 110 19.63 -1.13 -6.73
CA GLY A 110 18.91 -0.23 -5.84
C GLY A 110 19.62 1.08 -5.51
N GLU A 111 20.86 1.28 -5.97
CA GLU A 111 21.60 2.51 -5.72
C GLU A 111 20.99 3.68 -6.49
N GLY A 112 20.77 4.80 -5.80
CA GLY A 112 20.21 6.00 -6.40
C GLY A 112 18.69 5.97 -6.58
N ALA A 113 18.00 4.95 -6.08
CA ALA A 113 16.54 4.90 -6.11
C ALA A 113 15.93 5.93 -5.16
N ASN A 114 14.77 6.45 -5.55
CA ASN A 114 13.92 7.21 -4.64
C ASN A 114 13.17 6.23 -3.74
N TRP A 115 13.15 6.52 -2.45
CA TRP A 115 12.40 5.76 -1.45
C TRP A 115 11.21 6.56 -0.97
N TYR A 116 10.10 5.88 -0.75
CA TYR A 116 8.85 6.48 -0.31
C TYR A 116 8.25 5.73 0.86
N ALA A 117 7.66 6.49 1.77
CA ALA A 117 6.75 5.97 2.79
C ALA A 117 5.34 6.40 2.41
N VAL A 118 4.43 5.45 2.22
CA VAL A 118 3.02 5.75 2.01
C VAL A 118 2.33 5.71 3.36
N ARG A 119 1.84 6.86 3.79
CA ARG A 119 1.13 6.99 5.06
C ARG A 119 -0.37 6.96 4.80
N PRO A 120 -1.09 5.98 5.37
CA PRO A 120 -2.51 5.84 5.13
C PRO A 120 -3.31 7.05 5.61
N GLN A 121 -4.29 7.44 4.81
CA GLN A 121 -5.35 8.37 5.22
C GLN A 121 -6.66 7.61 5.40
N ARG A 122 -6.89 6.63 4.54
CA ARG A 122 -8.09 5.81 4.54
C ARG A 122 -7.77 4.44 3.96
N ALA A 123 -8.40 3.42 4.49
CA ALA A 123 -8.27 2.08 3.94
C ALA A 123 -9.63 1.39 3.89
N PHE A 124 -9.75 0.41 3.01
CA PHE A 124 -10.93 -0.44 2.85
C PHE A 124 -10.47 -1.88 2.87
N ALA A 125 -11.25 -2.73 3.55
CA ALA A 125 -10.98 -4.16 3.58
C ALA A 125 -12.29 -4.95 3.57
N TRP A 126 -12.30 -6.08 2.87
CA TRP A 126 -13.42 -7.00 2.91
C TRP A 126 -13.03 -8.39 2.43
N GLN A 127 -13.89 -9.37 2.74
CA GLN A 127 -13.81 -10.71 2.19
C GLN A 127 -14.98 -10.92 1.22
N GLU A 128 -14.69 -11.42 0.04
CA GLU A 128 -15.72 -11.72 -0.96
C GLU A 128 -16.76 -12.71 -0.42
N ALA A 129 -16.29 -13.74 0.31
CA ALA A 129 -17.16 -14.78 0.85
C ALA A 129 -18.23 -14.25 1.80
N SER A 130 -18.00 -13.12 2.46
CA SER A 130 -18.95 -12.49 3.40
C SER A 130 -19.44 -11.12 2.93
N PHE A 131 -19.17 -10.75 1.69
CA PHE A 131 -19.73 -9.54 1.10
C PHE A 131 -21.27 -9.70 0.93
N PRO A 132 -22.08 -8.67 1.25
CA PRO A 132 -21.72 -7.29 1.58
C PRO A 132 -21.56 -6.98 3.08
N ALA A 133 -21.54 -7.98 3.94
CA ALA A 133 -21.45 -7.76 5.38
C ALA A 133 -20.05 -7.33 5.87
N SER A 134 -19.01 -7.73 5.13
CA SER A 134 -17.62 -7.50 5.56
C SER A 134 -16.96 -6.19 5.12
N PRO A 135 -17.42 -5.40 4.14
CA PRO A 135 -16.73 -4.16 3.77
C PRO A 135 -16.58 -3.20 4.95
N THR A 136 -15.35 -2.79 5.20
CA THR A 136 -15.00 -1.95 6.34
C THR A 136 -14.08 -0.83 5.87
N ARG A 137 -14.34 0.39 6.36
CA ARG A 137 -13.49 1.55 6.16
C ARG A 137 -12.72 1.86 7.44
N PHE A 138 -11.46 2.17 7.28
CA PHE A 138 -10.58 2.64 8.35
C PHE A 138 -10.12 4.05 8.03
N ASP A 139 -10.21 4.95 8.99
CA ASP A 139 -9.71 6.32 8.88
C ASP A 139 -8.50 6.48 9.80
N PHE A 140 -7.50 7.19 9.33
CA PHE A 140 -6.23 7.39 10.03
C PHE A 140 -5.96 8.85 10.31
#